data_334f4446ae647e5c163eb17520da4ca3
#
_entry.id   334f4446ae647e5c163eb17520da4ca3
#
_cell.length_a   1.000
_cell.length_b   1.000
_cell.length_c   1.000
_cell.angle_alpha   90.00
_cell.angle_beta   90.00
_cell.angle_gamma   90.00
#
_symmetry.space_group_name_H-M   'P 1'
#
loop_
_entity.id
_entity.type
_entity.pdbx_description
1 polymer ?
#
loop_
_entity_poly.entity_id
_entity_poly.type
_entity_poly.pdbx_seq_one_letter_code
_entity_poly.pdbx_strand_id
1 'polypeptide(L)'
;KDASLKASPSLRGVVIDKKLFSRVIKSRSEKNADKAILPKLNDEFEEKAAKLKDILIEKLLVLTNGKVSQGVKDYLGTEVIAKGAKFTKRDLESLDYTIIQLSKWTADAHKNDMIRDLVMNYLKKYKELDAELKRKKFAITIGDELPAGIIQMAKVYIAKKRKIGVGDKMAGRHGNKGICLLYTSDAA
;
A
#
# COMPACT_ATOMS: atom_id res chain seq x y z
N LYS A 1 -13.70 5.96 33.41
CA LYS A 1 -14.91 5.09 33.33
C LYS A 1 -14.75 4.14 32.18
N ASP A 2 -14.99 2.84 32.43
CA ASP A 2 -15.02 1.84 31.37
C ASP A 2 -16.32 2.01 30.56
N ALA A 3 -16.16 2.33 29.27
CA ALA A 3 -17.26 2.48 28.31
C ALA A 3 -17.24 1.35 27.26
N SER A 4 -16.53 0.23 27.57
CA SER A 4 -16.38 -0.88 26.65
C SER A 4 -17.71 -1.60 26.40
N LEU A 5 -17.91 -2.01 25.15
CA LEU A 5 -18.99 -2.92 24.79
C LEU A 5 -18.68 -4.31 25.35
N LYS A 6 -19.61 -4.89 26.06
CA LYS A 6 -19.49 -6.27 26.57
C LYS A 6 -19.96 -7.25 25.50
N ALA A 7 -19.16 -8.29 25.27
CA ALA A 7 -19.55 -9.40 24.41
C ALA A 7 -20.73 -10.17 25.01
N SER A 8 -21.71 -10.54 24.19
CA SER A 8 -22.81 -11.39 24.64
C SER A 8 -22.30 -12.82 24.99
N PRO A 9 -22.91 -13.54 25.97
CA PRO A 9 -22.48 -14.90 26.32
C PRO A 9 -22.55 -15.89 25.16
N SER A 10 -23.35 -15.61 24.15
CA SER A 10 -23.50 -16.43 22.93
C SER A 10 -22.44 -16.14 21.86
N LEU A 11 -21.61 -15.12 22.05
CA LEU A 11 -20.59 -14.76 21.09
C LEU A 11 -19.45 -15.78 21.10
N ARG A 12 -19.36 -16.56 20.03
CA ARG A 12 -18.25 -17.51 19.79
C ARG A 12 -17.72 -17.22 18.39
N GLY A 13 -16.41 -17.19 18.24
CA GLY A 13 -15.77 -16.94 16.95
C GLY A 13 -14.26 -16.91 17.07
N VAL A 14 -13.60 -16.73 15.93
CA VAL A 14 -12.15 -16.60 15.83
C VAL A 14 -11.81 -15.13 15.62
N VAL A 15 -10.88 -14.61 16.39
CA VAL A 15 -10.35 -13.26 16.21
C VAL A 15 -9.48 -13.25 14.96
N ILE A 16 -9.86 -12.47 13.96
CA ILE A 16 -9.15 -12.33 12.69
C ILE A 16 -8.23 -11.11 12.66
N ASP A 17 -8.61 -10.03 13.36
CA ASP A 17 -7.81 -8.80 13.41
C ASP A 17 -8.08 -8.03 14.70
N LYS A 18 -7.13 -7.23 15.13
CA LYS A 18 -7.24 -6.31 16.26
C LYS A 18 -6.61 -4.98 15.90
N LYS A 19 -7.30 -3.88 16.19
CA LYS A 19 -6.79 -2.51 16.02
C LYS A 19 -6.90 -1.77 17.33
N LEU A 20 -5.80 -1.22 17.79
CA LEU A 20 -5.76 -0.37 18.97
C LEU A 20 -5.62 1.09 18.53
N PHE A 21 -6.52 1.91 19.02
CA PHE A 21 -6.50 3.35 18.82
C PHE A 21 -6.22 4.01 20.16
N SER A 22 -5.32 4.96 20.19
CA SER A 22 -4.98 5.69 21.41
C SER A 22 -4.89 7.18 21.16
N ARG A 23 -5.44 7.95 22.07
CA ARG A 23 -5.26 9.40 22.09
C ARG A 23 -3.86 9.67 22.62
N VAL A 24 -3.05 10.36 21.84
CA VAL A 24 -1.70 10.74 22.25
C VAL A 24 -1.76 11.95 23.17
N ILE A 25 -1.79 11.69 24.48
CA ILE A 25 -1.54 12.73 25.51
C ILE A 25 -0.04 12.75 25.74
N LYS A 26 0.68 13.57 24.96
CA LYS A 26 2.16 13.57 25.00
C LYS A 26 2.68 14.32 26.22
N SER A 27 3.30 13.60 27.13
CA SER A 27 4.21 14.16 28.11
C SER A 27 5.50 14.68 27.46
N ARG A 28 6.27 15.50 28.16
CA ARG A 28 7.53 16.07 27.64
C ARG A 28 8.58 14.98 27.33
N SER A 29 8.58 13.89 28.09
CA SER A 29 9.44 12.72 27.89
C SER A 29 9.06 11.92 26.63
N GLU A 30 7.77 11.75 26.35
CA GLU A 30 7.28 11.04 25.18
C GLU A 30 7.55 11.79 23.87
N LYS A 31 7.47 13.13 23.90
CA LYS A 31 7.89 13.96 22.76
C LYS A 31 9.36 13.78 22.38
N ASN A 32 10.22 13.52 23.36
CA ASN A 32 11.64 13.25 23.12
C ASN A 32 11.86 11.82 22.57
N ALA A 33 11.07 10.85 23.03
CA ALA A 33 11.09 9.49 22.47
C ALA A 33 10.61 9.47 21.00
N ASP A 34 9.57 10.23 20.68
CA ASP A 34 9.09 10.35 19.30
C ASP A 34 10.12 10.95 18.35
N LYS A 35 10.90 11.95 18.84
CA LYS A 35 12.02 12.53 18.07
C LYS A 35 13.11 11.51 17.74
N ALA A 36 13.26 10.47 18.56
CA ALA A 36 14.20 9.38 18.29
C ALA A 36 13.62 8.29 17.37
N ILE A 37 12.29 8.13 17.33
CA ILE A 37 11.62 7.13 16.51
C ILE A 37 11.43 7.62 15.06
N LEU A 38 11.12 8.89 14.86
CA LEU A 38 10.88 9.47 13.53
C LEU A 38 12.08 9.30 12.56
N PRO A 39 13.34 9.55 12.94
CA PRO A 39 14.47 9.30 12.05
C PRO A 39 14.60 7.82 11.70
N LYS A 40 14.45 6.90 12.66
CA LYS A 40 14.52 5.45 12.39
C LYS A 40 13.50 5.00 11.36
N LEU A 41 12.28 5.55 11.40
CA LEU A 41 11.26 5.26 10.38
C LEU A 41 11.64 5.81 9.00
N ASN A 42 12.33 6.94 8.95
CA ASN A 42 12.85 7.45 7.69
C ASN A 42 13.95 6.54 7.14
N ASP A 43 14.90 6.14 7.99
CA ASP A 43 16.00 5.25 7.60
C ASP A 43 15.47 3.91 7.08
N GLU A 44 14.48 3.32 7.78
CA GLU A 44 13.81 2.10 7.31
C GLU A 44 13.10 2.27 5.95
N PHE A 45 12.50 3.43 5.73
CA PHE A 45 11.85 3.74 4.45
C PHE A 45 12.89 3.91 3.35
N GLU A 46 13.96 4.67 3.59
CA GLU A 46 15.04 4.88 2.62
C GLU A 46 15.69 3.56 2.22
N GLU A 47 15.95 2.68 3.20
CA GLU A 47 16.49 1.35 2.94
C GLU A 47 15.58 0.49 2.06
N LYS A 48 14.26 0.49 2.33
CA LYS A 48 13.27 -0.23 1.52
C LYS A 48 13.13 0.38 0.13
N ALA A 49 13.14 1.71 0.03
CA ALA A 49 13.06 2.43 -1.24
C ALA A 49 14.30 2.18 -2.10
N ALA A 50 15.49 2.16 -1.49
CA ALA A 50 16.74 1.83 -2.17
C ALA A 50 16.70 0.39 -2.74
N LYS A 51 16.34 -0.60 -1.91
CA LYS A 51 16.18 -2.00 -2.37
C LYS A 51 15.19 -2.13 -3.52
N LEU A 52 14.07 -1.39 -3.45
CA LEU A 52 13.08 -1.40 -4.53
C LEU A 52 13.63 -0.78 -5.82
N LYS A 53 14.42 0.29 -5.71
CA LYS A 53 15.09 0.94 -6.84
C LYS A 53 16.15 0.03 -7.46
N ASP A 54 16.93 -0.66 -6.66
CA ASP A 54 17.95 -1.62 -7.14
C ASP A 54 17.32 -2.75 -7.96
N ILE A 55 16.22 -3.34 -7.47
CA ILE A 55 15.47 -4.37 -8.21
C ILE A 55 14.96 -3.84 -9.55
N LEU A 56 14.48 -2.59 -9.59
CA LEU A 56 14.06 -1.95 -10.85
C LEU A 56 15.24 -1.84 -11.82
N ILE A 57 16.36 -1.31 -11.34
CA ILE A 57 17.58 -1.10 -12.16
C ILE A 57 18.08 -2.41 -12.74
N GLU A 58 18.15 -3.47 -11.94
CA GLU A 58 18.57 -4.80 -12.41
C GLU A 58 17.66 -5.30 -13.56
N LYS A 59 16.34 -5.19 -13.38
CA LYS A 59 15.38 -5.59 -14.42
C LYS A 59 15.46 -4.72 -15.67
N LEU A 60 15.64 -3.42 -15.51
CA LEU A 60 15.82 -2.50 -16.63
C LEU A 60 17.12 -2.80 -17.39
N LEU A 61 18.22 -3.10 -16.71
CA LEU A 61 19.48 -3.50 -17.34
C LEU A 61 19.33 -4.76 -18.19
N VAL A 62 18.58 -5.76 -17.72
CA VAL A 62 18.30 -6.97 -18.51
C VAL A 62 17.53 -6.63 -19.79
N LEU A 63 16.53 -5.74 -19.72
CA LEU A 63 15.73 -5.36 -20.88
C LEU A 63 16.48 -4.47 -21.88
N THR A 64 17.33 -3.59 -21.37
CA THR A 64 18.09 -2.62 -22.18
C THR A 64 19.46 -3.14 -22.63
N ASN A 65 19.88 -4.32 -22.17
CA ASN A 65 21.15 -4.91 -22.51
C ASN A 65 21.34 -5.02 -24.04
N GLY A 66 22.45 -4.49 -24.53
CA GLY A 66 22.77 -4.48 -25.96
C GLY A 66 21.90 -3.56 -26.82
N LYS A 67 21.05 -2.75 -26.23
CA LYS A 67 20.23 -1.77 -26.95
C LYS A 67 20.78 -0.36 -26.83
N VAL A 68 20.45 0.44 -27.84
CA VAL A 68 20.84 1.85 -27.94
C VAL A 68 19.64 2.71 -27.60
N SER A 69 19.85 3.76 -26.81
CA SER A 69 18.82 4.72 -26.44
C SER A 69 18.29 5.49 -27.64
N GLN A 70 16.98 5.69 -27.70
CA GLN A 70 16.31 6.59 -28.66
C GLN A 70 16.20 8.04 -28.12
N GLY A 71 16.82 8.31 -26.96
CA GLY A 71 16.74 9.57 -26.25
C GLY A 71 15.66 9.50 -25.16
N VAL A 72 16.10 9.34 -23.92
CA VAL A 72 15.19 9.38 -22.76
C VAL A 72 15.02 10.83 -22.35
N LYS A 73 13.78 11.32 -22.39
CA LYS A 73 13.43 12.71 -22.07
C LYS A 73 12.63 12.78 -20.77
N ASP A 74 12.80 13.88 -20.09
CA ASP A 74 11.95 14.30 -19.00
C ASP A 74 10.64 14.95 -19.54
N TYR A 75 9.61 15.09 -18.70
CA TYR A 75 8.40 15.82 -19.05
C TYR A 75 8.66 17.29 -19.43
N LEU A 76 9.78 17.86 -18.99
CA LEU A 76 10.24 19.20 -19.39
C LEU A 76 10.91 19.22 -20.78
N GLY A 77 11.10 18.05 -21.42
CA GLY A 77 11.75 17.93 -22.72
C GLY A 77 13.27 17.84 -22.69
N THR A 78 13.90 17.85 -21.50
CA THR A 78 15.35 17.70 -21.35
C THR A 78 15.77 16.26 -21.62
N GLU A 79 16.76 16.05 -22.44
CA GLU A 79 17.34 14.71 -22.66
C GLU A 79 18.23 14.32 -21.47
N VAL A 80 17.80 13.31 -20.75
CA VAL A 80 18.57 12.76 -19.61
C VAL A 80 19.54 11.68 -20.08
N ILE A 81 19.14 10.87 -21.07
CA ILE A 81 20.02 9.93 -21.74
C ILE A 81 20.00 10.28 -23.23
N ALA A 82 21.16 10.59 -23.78
CA ALA A 82 21.29 11.01 -25.17
C ALA A 82 20.87 9.91 -26.15
N LYS A 83 20.34 10.30 -27.29
CA LYS A 83 20.07 9.38 -28.39
C LYS A 83 21.37 8.73 -28.89
N GLY A 84 21.36 7.43 -29.05
CA GLY A 84 22.55 6.68 -29.49
C GLY A 84 23.44 6.19 -28.33
N ALA A 85 23.24 6.61 -27.11
CA ALA A 85 23.98 6.16 -25.94
C ALA A 85 23.57 4.73 -25.54
N LYS A 86 24.51 3.97 -24.98
CA LYS A 86 24.21 2.68 -24.34
C LYS A 86 23.71 2.93 -22.92
N PHE A 87 22.75 2.14 -22.49
CA PHE A 87 22.28 2.21 -21.11
C PHE A 87 23.33 1.66 -20.14
N THR A 88 23.78 2.49 -19.21
CA THR A 88 24.67 2.05 -18.12
C THR A 88 23.92 2.02 -16.80
N LYS A 89 24.45 1.25 -15.85
CA LYS A 89 23.86 1.18 -14.51
C LYS A 89 23.81 2.57 -13.85
N ARG A 90 24.88 3.36 -14.03
CA ARG A 90 24.96 4.72 -13.48
C ARG A 90 23.91 5.65 -14.04
N ASP A 91 23.63 5.56 -15.34
CA ASP A 91 22.58 6.37 -15.96
C ASP A 91 21.22 6.03 -15.36
N LEU A 92 20.91 4.73 -15.21
CA LEU A 92 19.66 4.28 -14.62
C LEU A 92 19.52 4.63 -13.13
N GLU A 93 20.63 4.65 -12.39
CA GLU A 93 20.63 5.08 -10.98
C GLU A 93 20.35 6.59 -10.82
N SER A 94 20.87 7.39 -11.75
CA SER A 94 20.70 8.85 -11.73
C SER A 94 19.31 9.31 -12.15
N LEU A 95 18.52 8.43 -12.82
CA LEU A 95 17.18 8.76 -13.29
C LEU A 95 16.19 8.97 -12.15
N ASP A 96 15.40 10.04 -12.28
CA ASP A 96 14.20 10.23 -11.47
C ASP A 96 12.98 9.67 -12.22
N TYR A 97 12.55 8.48 -11.83
CA TYR A 97 11.44 7.76 -12.47
C TYR A 97 10.08 8.44 -12.30
N THR A 98 9.97 9.47 -11.45
CA THR A 98 8.73 10.22 -11.26
C THR A 98 8.48 11.26 -12.36
N ILE A 99 9.57 11.72 -13.01
CA ILE A 99 9.55 12.86 -13.94
C ILE A 99 9.81 12.42 -15.38
N ILE A 100 10.27 11.18 -15.60
CA ILE A 100 10.72 10.71 -16.92
C ILE A 100 9.55 10.25 -17.78
N GLN A 101 9.63 10.59 -19.08
CA GLN A 101 8.73 10.04 -20.10
C GLN A 101 9.06 8.58 -20.37
N LEU A 102 8.05 7.73 -20.23
CA LEU A 102 8.18 6.28 -20.41
C LEU A 102 7.97 5.82 -21.87
N SER A 103 8.02 6.74 -22.81
CA SER A 103 7.85 6.47 -24.23
C SER A 103 9.20 6.44 -24.96
N LYS A 104 9.40 5.45 -25.83
CA LYS A 104 10.50 5.39 -26.79
C LYS A 104 11.91 5.38 -26.19
N TRP A 105 12.13 4.54 -25.19
CA TRP A 105 13.48 4.31 -24.66
C TRP A 105 14.37 3.53 -25.63
N THR A 106 13.78 2.55 -26.33
CA THR A 106 14.44 1.71 -27.31
C THR A 106 13.70 1.73 -28.64
N ALA A 107 14.31 1.21 -29.71
CA ALA A 107 13.67 1.06 -31.01
C ALA A 107 12.57 -0.03 -31.03
N ASP A 108 12.55 -0.91 -30.01
CA ASP A 108 11.65 -2.05 -29.89
C ASP A 108 10.41 -1.66 -29.09
N ALA A 109 9.25 -1.62 -29.74
CA ALA A 109 7.99 -1.23 -29.12
C ALA A 109 7.59 -2.15 -27.95
N HIS A 110 7.75 -3.47 -28.09
CA HIS A 110 7.41 -4.43 -27.05
C HIS A 110 8.25 -4.22 -25.78
N LYS A 111 9.55 -3.94 -25.95
CA LYS A 111 10.43 -3.64 -24.82
C LYS A 111 10.06 -2.32 -24.15
N ASN A 112 9.65 -1.33 -24.90
CA ASN A 112 9.18 -0.07 -24.33
C ASN A 112 7.91 -0.26 -23.48
N ASP A 113 6.99 -1.12 -23.88
CA ASP A 113 5.82 -1.46 -23.08
C ASP A 113 6.22 -2.17 -21.79
N MET A 114 7.14 -3.13 -21.85
CA MET A 114 7.67 -3.81 -20.67
C MET A 114 8.39 -2.84 -19.71
N ILE A 115 9.18 -1.91 -20.23
CA ILE A 115 9.84 -0.87 -19.42
C ILE A 115 8.81 0.01 -18.74
N ARG A 116 7.79 0.44 -19.49
CA ARG A 116 6.69 1.24 -18.93
C ARG A 116 6.00 0.51 -17.78
N ASP A 117 5.63 -0.75 -17.98
CA ASP A 117 4.94 -1.54 -16.97
C ASP A 117 5.81 -1.76 -15.72
N LEU A 118 7.11 -2.00 -15.88
CA LEU A 118 8.04 -2.11 -14.76
C LEU A 118 8.15 -0.82 -13.96
N VAL A 119 8.30 0.31 -14.64
CA VAL A 119 8.40 1.61 -13.96
C VAL A 119 7.06 1.98 -13.29
N MET A 120 5.92 1.73 -13.94
CA MET A 120 4.61 1.96 -13.33
C MET A 120 4.40 1.09 -12.08
N ASN A 121 4.80 -0.17 -12.11
CA ASN A 121 4.75 -1.05 -10.94
C ASN A 121 5.67 -0.56 -9.81
N TYR A 122 6.87 -0.09 -10.14
CA TYR A 122 7.77 0.53 -9.18
C TYR A 122 7.14 1.76 -8.54
N LEU A 123 6.60 2.69 -9.32
CA LEU A 123 5.96 3.91 -8.83
C LEU A 123 4.75 3.59 -7.93
N LYS A 124 3.98 2.57 -8.27
CA LYS A 124 2.87 2.10 -7.43
C LYS A 124 3.37 1.62 -6.08
N LYS A 125 4.40 0.76 -6.08
CA LYS A 125 5.00 0.24 -4.85
C LYS A 125 5.67 1.32 -4.01
N TYR A 126 6.35 2.26 -4.65
CA TYR A 126 6.94 3.40 -3.96
C TYR A 126 5.88 4.28 -3.28
N LYS A 127 4.75 4.55 -3.97
CA LYS A 127 3.62 5.27 -3.38
C LYS A 127 2.98 4.52 -2.21
N GLU A 128 2.91 3.19 -2.26
CA GLU A 128 2.43 2.35 -1.15
C GLU A 128 3.35 2.49 0.08
N LEU A 129 4.68 2.44 -0.12
CA LEU A 129 5.66 2.63 0.95
C LEU A 129 5.60 4.06 1.55
N ASP A 130 5.49 5.10 0.71
CA ASP A 130 5.37 6.48 1.17
C ASP A 130 4.07 6.70 1.97
N ALA A 131 2.96 6.11 1.51
CA ALA A 131 1.70 6.16 2.24
C ALA A 131 1.79 5.43 3.60
N GLU A 132 2.51 4.31 3.67
CA GLU A 132 2.76 3.60 4.93
C GLU A 132 3.60 4.46 5.89
N LEU A 133 4.67 5.09 5.39
CA LEU A 133 5.50 6.00 6.18
C LEU A 133 4.68 7.18 6.72
N LYS A 134 3.87 7.80 5.86
CA LYS A 134 3.00 8.91 6.26
C LYS A 134 2.01 8.50 7.34
N ARG A 135 1.39 7.32 7.21
CA ARG A 135 0.48 6.77 8.25
C ARG A 135 1.19 6.55 9.58
N LYS A 136 2.39 5.94 9.56
CA LYS A 136 3.19 5.71 10.77
C LYS A 136 3.60 7.03 11.43
N LYS A 137 4.08 8.00 10.65
CA LYS A 137 4.40 9.35 11.15
C LYS A 137 3.17 10.04 11.75
N PHE A 138 2.03 9.97 11.07
CA PHE A 138 0.79 10.56 11.55
C PHE A 138 0.33 9.93 12.87
N ALA A 139 0.35 8.61 12.97
CA ALA A 139 -0.01 7.90 14.20
C ALA A 139 0.87 8.30 15.39
N ILE A 140 2.17 8.54 15.17
CA ILE A 140 3.08 8.97 16.20
C ILE A 140 2.88 10.46 16.54
N THR A 141 2.65 11.32 15.54
CA THR A 141 2.65 12.77 15.72
C THR A 141 1.33 13.29 16.25
N ILE A 142 0.22 12.84 15.67
CA ILE A 142 -1.13 13.35 15.95
C ILE A 142 -1.91 12.37 16.81
N GLY A 143 -1.68 11.06 16.62
CA GLY A 143 -2.48 10.01 17.24
C GLY A 143 -3.85 9.87 16.57
N ASP A 144 -4.68 9.03 17.15
CA ASP A 144 -6.03 8.76 16.65
C ASP A 144 -7.04 9.74 17.22
N GLU A 145 -7.98 10.21 16.39
CA GLU A 145 -9.13 10.99 16.84
C GLU A 145 -10.12 10.06 17.54
N LEU A 146 -10.23 10.24 18.86
CA LEU A 146 -11.18 9.51 19.68
C LEU A 146 -12.24 10.44 20.22
N PRO A 147 -13.50 9.97 20.47
CA PRO A 147 -14.54 10.75 21.10
C PRO A 147 -14.09 11.31 22.45
N ALA A 148 -14.74 12.39 22.89
CA ALA A 148 -14.42 13.02 24.17
C ALA A 148 -14.58 12.03 25.34
N GLY A 149 -13.58 12.01 26.24
CA GLY A 149 -13.58 11.11 27.39
C GLY A 149 -13.03 9.71 27.16
N ILE A 150 -12.71 9.34 25.92
CA ILE A 150 -12.07 8.05 25.58
C ILE A 150 -10.58 8.26 25.42
N ILE A 151 -9.77 7.50 26.15
CA ILE A 151 -8.32 7.53 26.08
C ILE A 151 -7.80 6.50 25.10
N GLN A 152 -8.38 5.29 25.10
CA GLN A 152 -8.00 4.20 24.23
C GLN A 152 -9.27 3.46 23.74
N MET A 153 -9.23 2.96 22.52
CA MET A 153 -10.27 2.15 21.92
C MET A 153 -9.62 0.96 21.20
N ALA A 154 -10.04 -0.25 21.58
CA ALA A 154 -9.65 -1.45 20.85
C ALA A 154 -10.83 -1.94 20.01
N LYS A 155 -10.59 -2.15 18.70
CA LYS A 155 -11.52 -2.84 17.80
C LYS A 155 -11.02 -4.26 17.59
N VAL A 156 -11.85 -5.23 17.95
CA VAL A 156 -11.56 -6.66 17.75
C VAL A 156 -12.51 -7.18 16.70
N TYR A 157 -11.98 -7.71 15.62
CA TYR A 157 -12.76 -8.29 14.52
C TYR A 157 -12.86 -9.80 14.75
N ILE A 158 -14.10 -10.29 14.89
CA ILE A 158 -14.39 -11.69 15.18
C ILE A 158 -15.16 -12.29 14.00
N ALA A 159 -14.67 -13.40 13.46
CA ALA A 159 -15.36 -14.17 12.43
C ALA A 159 -16.00 -15.42 13.03
N LYS A 160 -17.23 -15.69 12.61
CA LYS A 160 -17.95 -16.92 12.96
C LYS A 160 -18.56 -17.51 11.69
N LYS A 161 -18.28 -18.77 11.45
CA LYS A 161 -18.92 -19.55 10.37
C LYS A 161 -20.26 -20.10 10.89
N ARG A 162 -21.34 -19.76 10.22
CA ARG A 162 -22.68 -20.30 10.52
C ARG A 162 -23.21 -21.04 9.30
N LYS A 163 -23.85 -22.19 9.52
CA LYS A 163 -24.62 -22.83 8.48
C LYS A 163 -25.90 -22.04 8.26
N ILE A 164 -26.24 -21.83 6.99
CA ILE A 164 -27.49 -21.18 6.60
C ILE A 164 -28.60 -22.19 6.82
N GLY A 165 -29.67 -21.79 7.48
CA GLY A 165 -30.87 -22.59 7.72
C GLY A 165 -32.08 -22.01 6.98
N VAL A 166 -33.12 -22.83 6.86
CA VAL A 166 -34.42 -22.37 6.34
C VAL A 166 -34.97 -21.30 7.26
N GLY A 167 -35.46 -20.21 6.68
CA GLY A 167 -35.98 -19.06 7.42
C GLY A 167 -34.95 -17.98 7.71
N ASP A 168 -33.65 -18.19 7.41
CA ASP A 168 -32.64 -17.14 7.57
C ASP A 168 -32.85 -16.01 6.57
N LYS A 169 -32.77 -14.78 7.06
CA LYS A 169 -32.89 -13.60 6.20
C LYS A 169 -31.57 -13.28 5.53
N MET A 170 -31.58 -13.25 4.20
CA MET A 170 -30.43 -12.99 3.37
C MET A 170 -30.59 -11.71 2.58
N ALA A 171 -29.50 -11.03 2.28
CA ALA A 171 -29.49 -9.84 1.43
C ALA A 171 -28.28 -9.85 0.49
N GLY A 172 -28.49 -9.39 -0.73
CA GLY A 172 -27.41 -9.13 -1.68
C GLY A 172 -26.83 -7.72 -1.52
N ARG A 173 -25.74 -7.45 -2.25
CA ARG A 173 -25.05 -6.14 -2.21
C ARG A 173 -25.86 -4.99 -2.82
N HIS A 174 -26.88 -5.30 -3.62
CA HIS A 174 -27.70 -4.33 -4.36
C HIS A 174 -29.07 -4.06 -3.72
N GLY A 175 -29.22 -4.35 -2.41
CA GLY A 175 -30.45 -4.06 -1.66
C GLY A 175 -31.55 -5.12 -1.82
N ASN A 176 -31.36 -6.16 -2.63
CA ASN A 176 -32.25 -7.29 -2.69
C ASN A 176 -32.19 -8.10 -1.40
N LYS A 177 -33.35 -8.34 -0.78
CA LYS A 177 -33.47 -9.09 0.47
C LYS A 177 -34.50 -10.21 0.30
N GLY A 178 -34.27 -11.33 0.96
CA GLY A 178 -35.13 -12.50 0.89
C GLY A 178 -34.95 -13.41 2.10
N ILE A 179 -35.79 -14.42 2.20
CA ILE A 179 -35.69 -15.47 3.22
C ILE A 179 -35.20 -16.72 2.54
N CYS A 180 -34.26 -17.42 3.17
CA CYS A 180 -33.74 -18.69 2.68
C CYS A 180 -34.84 -19.74 2.75
N LEU A 181 -35.23 -20.29 1.60
CA LEU A 181 -36.14 -21.41 1.47
C LEU A 181 -35.37 -22.56 0.84
N LEU A 182 -35.65 -23.79 1.27
CA LEU A 182 -35.20 -24.98 0.58
C LEU A 182 -36.09 -25.16 -0.68
N TYR A 183 -35.54 -24.80 -1.83
CA TYR A 183 -36.08 -25.33 -3.09
C TYR A 183 -35.39 -26.66 -3.32
N THR A 184 -36.14 -27.74 -3.30
CA THR A 184 -35.66 -28.99 -3.84
C THR A 184 -35.46 -28.80 -5.36
N SER A 185 -34.40 -29.36 -5.90
CA SER A 185 -33.97 -29.24 -7.30
C SER A 185 -34.92 -29.87 -8.33
N ASP A 186 -36.13 -30.16 -7.96
CA ASP A 186 -37.14 -30.82 -8.80
C ASP A 186 -38.05 -29.84 -9.55
N ALA A 187 -37.66 -28.56 -9.60
CA ALA A 187 -38.25 -27.59 -10.50
C ALA A 187 -37.32 -27.38 -11.71
N ALA A 188 -37.13 -28.44 -12.51
CA ALA A 188 -36.61 -28.35 -13.86
C ALA A 188 -37.77 -28.32 -14.86
#